data_1a59cb6946ac494ef02ae9d7aa4b5b36
#
_entry.id   1a59cb6946ac494ef02ae9d7aa4b5b36
#
_cell.length_a   1.000
_cell.length_b   1.000
_cell.length_c   1.000
_cell.angle_alpha   90.00
_cell.angle_beta   90.00
_cell.angle_gamma   90.00
#
_symmetry.space_group_name_H-M   'P 1'
#
loop_
_entity.id
_entity.type
_entity.pdbx_description
1 polymer ?
#
loop_
_entity_poly.entity_id
_entity_poly.type
_entity_poly.pdbx_seq_one_letter_code
_entity_poly.pdbx_strand_id
1 'polypeptide(L)'
;MELVRPNRFMTSEMKWCGIGRKKLDREKFFRAFLLKAEFNLPTTKVLIESLKTNTSWRLLCGWEYSSRIPSEATFSRAFAEFAKVELPSAVHEEIVVENCHDELICHASKDSTAIEAREKPCRRKKRTCKMKKKRGRKSKAEKAALQAKKEEEIRTRRLALQPFRTLPENLADLPQGCDKCGKKNSKGDTDWWIGYKLHFDVSDGGIPLSAILTSASVHDSQVAIPLMQMTAERVKVLYDLADAAYDAPEIKMVSEMLGHVPIIDPNKRRGEEKELEPASQVRYHVRSGVERANSEMKDNYGANHVRVKGHLKVLCHLMVGVLVLTVKQIFNYFA
;
A
#
# COMPACT_ATOMS: atom_id res chain seq x y z
N MET A 1 -5.82 9.77 19.15
CA MET A 1 -5.28 8.68 20.01
C MET A 1 -6.39 7.76 20.49
N GLU A 2 -7.56 8.26 20.81
CA GLU A 2 -8.69 7.43 21.32
C GLU A 2 -9.27 6.47 20.29
N LEU A 3 -9.29 6.85 19.01
CA LEU A 3 -9.73 5.96 17.92
C LEU A 3 -8.77 4.80 17.68
N VAL A 4 -7.51 4.94 18.04
CA VAL A 4 -6.48 3.94 17.74
C VAL A 4 -6.32 3.00 18.92
N ARG A 5 -6.85 1.77 18.81
CA ARG A 5 -6.90 0.76 19.88
C ARG A 5 -5.99 -0.44 19.60
N PRO A 6 -4.67 -0.29 19.63
CA PRO A 6 -3.73 -1.34 19.21
C PRO A 6 -3.78 -2.58 20.11
N ASN A 7 -4.25 -2.45 21.35
CA ASN A 7 -4.28 -3.55 22.33
C ASN A 7 -5.13 -4.74 21.91
N ARG A 8 -6.13 -4.54 21.04
CA ARG A 8 -6.98 -5.62 20.52
C ARG A 8 -6.20 -6.61 19.65
N PHE A 9 -5.17 -6.11 18.94
CA PHE A 9 -4.36 -6.90 18.01
C PHE A 9 -3.00 -7.32 18.59
N MET A 10 -2.70 -6.96 19.82
CA MET A 10 -1.46 -7.37 20.49
C MET A 10 -1.51 -8.85 20.86
N THR A 11 -0.64 -9.63 20.22
CA THR A 11 -0.53 -11.06 20.45
C THR A 11 0.00 -11.39 21.85
N SER A 12 -0.18 -12.65 22.27
CA SER A 12 0.37 -13.15 23.53
C SER A 12 1.90 -12.99 23.60
N GLU A 13 2.60 -13.09 22.49
CA GLU A 13 4.05 -12.85 22.40
C GLU A 13 4.45 -11.42 22.78
N MET A 14 3.57 -10.43 22.60
CA MET A 14 3.81 -9.04 23.00
C MET A 14 3.50 -8.78 24.47
N LYS A 15 2.67 -9.62 25.07
CA LYS A 15 2.30 -9.55 26.49
C LYS A 15 3.34 -10.30 27.34
N TRP A 16 3.42 -9.93 28.60
CA TRP A 16 4.30 -10.64 29.53
C TRP A 16 3.65 -11.99 29.94
N CYS A 17 4.41 -13.06 29.81
CA CYS A 17 3.95 -14.42 30.09
C CYS A 17 4.12 -14.87 31.59
N GLY A 18 4.48 -13.96 32.49
CA GLY A 18 4.68 -14.26 33.91
C GLY A 18 6.10 -14.72 34.28
N ILE A 19 6.95 -15.04 33.29
CA ILE A 19 8.31 -15.56 33.53
C ILE A 19 9.35 -14.52 33.04
N GLY A 20 10.38 -14.30 33.84
CA GLY A 20 11.47 -13.38 33.51
C GLY A 20 11.11 -11.90 33.75
N ARG A 21 11.92 -11.00 33.16
CA ARG A 21 11.72 -9.55 33.28
C ARG A 21 10.42 -9.13 32.60
N LYS A 22 9.58 -8.38 33.32
CA LYS A 22 8.32 -7.84 32.78
C LYS A 22 8.57 -7.05 31.49
N LYS A 23 7.86 -7.42 30.42
CA LYS A 23 7.91 -6.66 29.15
C LYS A 23 7.33 -5.27 29.37
N LEU A 24 7.95 -4.29 28.74
CA LEU A 24 7.41 -2.94 28.70
C LEU A 24 6.13 -2.91 27.85
N ASP A 25 5.18 -2.12 28.29
CA ASP A 25 3.89 -1.95 27.62
C ASP A 25 4.09 -1.48 26.17
N ARG A 26 3.63 -2.29 25.22
CA ARG A 26 3.78 -2.08 23.79
C ARG A 26 2.89 -0.96 23.25
N GLU A 27 1.78 -0.68 23.89
CA GLU A 27 0.89 0.43 23.54
C GLU A 27 1.63 1.78 23.59
N LYS A 28 2.45 2.00 24.60
CA LYS A 28 3.26 3.21 24.74
C LYS A 28 4.18 3.43 23.55
N PHE A 29 4.80 2.37 23.04
CA PHE A 29 5.65 2.42 21.86
C PHE A 29 4.85 2.69 20.59
N PHE A 30 3.68 2.08 20.47
CA PHE A 30 2.82 2.29 19.31
C PHE A 30 2.34 3.74 19.24
N ARG A 31 1.88 4.30 20.37
CA ARG A 31 1.53 5.73 20.48
C ARG A 31 2.70 6.64 20.12
N ALA A 32 3.92 6.29 20.54
CA ALA A 32 5.11 7.05 20.18
C ALA A 32 5.44 6.99 18.68
N PHE A 33 5.21 5.84 18.01
CA PHE A 33 5.39 5.75 16.57
C PHE A 33 4.30 6.51 15.79
N LEU A 34 3.05 6.56 16.28
CA LEU A 34 2.02 7.45 15.72
C LEU A 34 2.45 8.90 15.82
N LEU A 35 2.92 9.33 16.99
CA LEU A 35 3.44 10.69 17.19
C LEU A 35 4.64 10.97 16.29
N LYS A 36 5.52 9.98 16.10
CA LYS A 36 6.64 10.09 15.16
C LYS A 36 6.17 10.36 13.73
N ALA A 37 5.12 9.68 13.27
CA ALA A 37 4.55 9.87 11.94
C ALA A 37 3.83 11.23 11.83
N GLU A 38 2.99 11.59 12.79
CA GLU A 38 2.25 12.85 12.80
C GLU A 38 3.17 14.07 12.69
N PHE A 39 4.29 14.08 13.41
CA PHE A 39 5.27 15.17 13.37
C PHE A 39 6.42 14.94 12.40
N ASN A 40 6.29 13.94 11.52
CA ASN A 40 7.30 13.57 10.51
C ASN A 40 8.74 13.51 11.06
N LEU A 41 8.91 12.96 12.27
CA LEU A 41 10.20 12.90 12.92
C LEU A 41 11.13 11.92 12.18
N PRO A 42 12.33 12.35 11.76
CA PRO A 42 13.14 11.58 10.82
C PRO A 42 13.72 10.28 11.41
N THR A 43 13.97 10.24 12.71
CA THR A 43 14.59 9.07 13.37
C THR A 43 13.96 8.76 14.72
N THR A 44 14.14 7.51 15.17
CA THR A 44 13.75 7.10 16.52
C THR A 44 14.55 7.84 17.60
N LYS A 45 15.81 8.23 17.30
CA LYS A 45 16.63 9.04 18.20
C LYS A 45 15.97 10.39 18.45
N VAL A 46 15.56 11.11 17.40
CA VAL A 46 14.85 12.38 17.50
C VAL A 46 13.54 12.22 18.27
N LEU A 47 12.78 11.17 18.02
CA LEU A 47 11.55 10.84 18.78
C LEU A 47 11.86 10.73 20.29
N ILE A 48 12.89 9.97 20.68
CA ILE A 48 13.27 9.78 22.08
C ILE A 48 13.69 11.10 22.72
N GLU A 49 14.47 11.92 22.02
CA GLU A 49 14.86 13.25 22.48
C GLU A 49 13.65 14.17 22.67
N SER A 50 12.73 14.17 21.72
CA SER A 50 11.46 14.92 21.81
C SER A 50 10.59 14.44 22.98
N LEU A 51 10.48 13.15 23.23
CA LEU A 51 9.76 12.60 24.37
C LEU A 51 10.40 12.98 25.72
N LYS A 52 11.74 13.12 25.78
CA LYS A 52 12.44 13.56 26.99
C LYS A 52 12.22 15.03 27.30
N THR A 53 12.16 15.86 26.29
CA THR A 53 12.04 17.33 26.42
C THR A 53 10.58 17.79 26.49
N ASN A 54 9.67 17.19 25.71
CA ASN A 54 8.27 17.58 25.67
C ASN A 54 7.44 16.70 26.63
N THR A 55 6.99 17.32 27.72
CA THR A 55 6.19 16.64 28.76
C THR A 55 4.84 16.17 28.21
N SER A 56 4.14 17.02 27.42
CA SER A 56 2.82 16.68 26.88
C SER A 56 2.90 15.43 25.97
N TRP A 57 3.88 15.38 25.09
CA TRP A 57 4.10 14.24 24.21
C TRP A 57 4.43 12.95 24.99
N ARG A 58 5.26 13.09 26.01
CA ARG A 58 5.63 12.00 26.89
C ARG A 58 4.42 11.40 27.62
N LEU A 59 3.59 12.28 28.22
CA LEU A 59 2.37 11.88 28.92
C LEU A 59 1.34 11.26 27.98
N LEU A 60 1.16 11.83 26.79
CA LEU A 60 0.28 11.29 25.75
C LEU A 60 0.66 9.86 25.35
N CYS A 61 1.96 9.56 25.34
CA CYS A 61 2.47 8.21 25.11
C CYS A 61 2.40 7.29 26.35
N GLY A 62 2.07 7.84 27.51
CA GLY A 62 1.93 7.09 28.78
C GLY A 62 3.20 6.97 29.61
N TRP A 63 4.23 7.80 29.39
CA TRP A 63 5.41 7.88 30.26
C TRP A 63 5.34 9.12 31.17
N GLU A 64 5.29 8.92 32.47
CA GLU A 64 5.27 10.01 33.47
C GLU A 64 6.61 10.74 33.55
N TYR A 65 7.73 9.98 33.57
CA TYR A 65 9.06 10.51 33.81
C TYR A 65 9.97 10.34 32.62
N SER A 66 10.78 11.35 32.29
CA SER A 66 11.77 11.30 31.20
C SER A 66 12.83 10.19 31.37
N SER A 67 13.19 9.88 32.63
CA SER A 67 14.12 8.81 32.98
C SER A 67 13.59 7.40 32.67
N ARG A 68 12.28 7.24 32.52
CA ARG A 68 11.65 5.94 32.18
C ARG A 68 11.49 5.69 30.69
N ILE A 69 11.89 6.65 29.84
CA ILE A 69 11.84 6.46 28.37
C ILE A 69 12.90 5.43 28.00
N PRO A 70 12.50 4.35 27.28
CA PRO A 70 13.41 3.28 26.92
C PRO A 70 14.47 3.71 25.91
N SER A 71 15.52 2.90 25.80
CA SER A 71 16.59 3.08 24.81
C SER A 71 16.09 2.83 23.38
N GLU A 72 16.79 3.38 22.39
CA GLU A 72 16.52 3.20 20.96
C GLU A 72 16.46 1.72 20.56
N ALA A 73 17.32 0.88 21.14
CA ALA A 73 17.30 -0.56 20.91
C ALA A 73 15.98 -1.22 21.36
N THR A 74 15.33 -0.71 22.41
CA THR A 74 14.03 -1.21 22.87
C THR A 74 12.92 -0.76 21.93
N PHE A 75 12.94 0.48 21.44
CA PHE A 75 12.02 0.95 20.39
C PHE A 75 12.17 0.13 19.11
N SER A 76 13.40 -0.16 18.69
CA SER A 76 13.67 -0.97 17.50
C SER A 76 13.10 -2.39 17.62
N ARG A 77 13.21 -3.02 18.80
CA ARG A 77 12.62 -4.35 19.07
C ARG A 77 11.10 -4.30 19.06
N ALA A 78 10.48 -3.31 19.70
CA ALA A 78 9.03 -3.13 19.68
C ALA A 78 8.52 -2.92 18.24
N PHE A 79 9.21 -2.09 17.45
CA PHE A 79 8.87 -1.89 16.04
C PHE A 79 8.97 -3.18 15.21
N ALA A 80 9.99 -4.01 15.45
CA ALA A 80 10.13 -5.29 14.75
C ALA A 80 9.01 -6.28 15.13
N GLU A 81 8.56 -6.27 16.39
CA GLU A 81 7.40 -7.06 16.83
C GLU A 81 6.11 -6.57 16.12
N PHE A 82 5.87 -5.26 16.02
CA PHE A 82 4.73 -4.70 15.30
C PHE A 82 4.75 -5.04 13.81
N ALA A 83 5.94 -5.00 13.19
CA ALA A 83 6.11 -5.36 11.79
C ALA A 83 5.82 -6.84 11.53
N LYS A 84 6.20 -7.74 12.45
CA LYS A 84 6.00 -9.19 12.32
C LYS A 84 4.52 -9.58 12.27
N VAL A 85 3.67 -8.88 13.03
CA VAL A 85 2.23 -9.16 13.12
C VAL A 85 1.39 -8.15 12.31
N GLU A 86 2.03 -7.30 11.53
CA GLU A 86 1.39 -6.27 10.72
C GLU A 86 0.39 -5.39 11.52
N LEU A 87 0.72 -5.12 12.80
CA LEU A 87 -0.15 -4.42 13.75
C LEU A 87 -0.76 -3.12 13.19
N PRO A 88 -0.02 -2.22 12.51
CA PRO A 88 -0.62 -1.00 11.97
C PRO A 88 -1.67 -1.29 10.89
N SER A 89 -1.50 -2.34 10.10
CA SER A 89 -2.46 -2.74 9.05
C SER A 89 -3.77 -3.22 9.66
N ALA A 90 -3.70 -4.07 10.70
CA ALA A 90 -4.89 -4.56 11.40
C ALA A 90 -5.66 -3.42 12.12
N VAL A 91 -4.94 -2.49 12.76
CA VAL A 91 -5.56 -1.31 13.38
C VAL A 91 -6.18 -0.39 12.33
N HIS A 92 -5.54 -0.21 11.17
CA HIS A 92 -6.09 0.57 10.08
C HIS A 92 -7.41 -0.02 9.57
N GLU A 93 -7.44 -1.33 9.37
CA GLU A 93 -8.65 -2.03 8.94
C GLU A 93 -9.80 -1.83 9.93
N GLU A 94 -9.55 -2.01 11.25
CA GLU A 94 -10.56 -1.78 12.28
C GLU A 94 -11.12 -0.35 12.21
N ILE A 95 -10.25 0.67 12.08
CA ILE A 95 -10.67 2.08 12.01
C ILE A 95 -11.51 2.35 10.77
N VAL A 96 -11.12 1.83 9.61
CA VAL A 96 -11.90 2.00 8.37
C VAL A 96 -13.26 1.32 8.49
N VAL A 97 -13.31 0.09 9.00
CA VAL A 97 -14.56 -0.64 9.19
C VAL A 97 -15.46 0.04 10.23
N GLU A 98 -14.93 0.42 11.39
CA GLU A 98 -15.72 1.07 12.45
C GLU A 98 -16.34 2.41 12.01
N ASN A 99 -15.70 3.16 11.09
CA ASN A 99 -16.14 4.50 10.72
C ASN A 99 -16.75 4.61 9.32
N CYS A 100 -16.50 3.65 8.41
CA CYS A 100 -16.91 3.76 7.01
C CYS A 100 -17.75 2.57 6.51
N HIS A 101 -17.92 1.48 7.29
CA HIS A 101 -18.59 0.27 6.81
C HIS A 101 -20.07 0.50 6.42
N ASP A 102 -20.77 1.33 7.18
CA ASP A 102 -22.20 1.62 6.97
C ASP A 102 -22.42 2.75 5.95
N GLU A 103 -21.34 3.45 5.58
CA GLU A 103 -21.39 4.53 4.61
C GLU A 103 -21.23 3.99 3.18
N LEU A 104 -21.97 4.56 2.23
CA LEU A 104 -21.75 4.32 0.82
C LEU A 104 -20.63 5.23 0.31
N ILE A 105 -19.48 4.66 0.03
CA ILE A 105 -18.38 5.37 -0.61
C ILE A 105 -18.71 5.54 -2.09
N CYS A 106 -18.97 6.76 -2.51
CA CYS A 106 -19.32 7.02 -3.91
C CYS A 106 -18.18 6.67 -4.85
N HIS A 107 -16.95 7.08 -4.54
CA HIS A 107 -15.80 6.87 -5.41
C HIS A 107 -14.61 6.32 -4.62
N ALA A 108 -14.06 5.19 -5.07
CA ALA A 108 -12.80 4.64 -4.60
C ALA A 108 -11.74 4.82 -5.69
N SER A 109 -10.72 5.61 -5.42
CA SER A 109 -9.70 6.03 -6.38
C SER A 109 -8.40 5.28 -6.15
N LYS A 110 -7.89 4.60 -7.19
CA LYS A 110 -6.68 3.77 -7.13
C LYS A 110 -5.49 4.46 -7.77
N ASP A 111 -4.36 4.44 -7.06
CA ASP A 111 -3.08 4.91 -7.58
C ASP A 111 -1.91 4.27 -6.82
N SER A 112 -0.70 4.42 -7.35
CA SER A 112 0.52 3.93 -6.72
C SER A 112 1.58 5.02 -6.60
N THR A 113 2.34 4.98 -5.51
CA THR A 113 3.46 5.89 -5.31
C THR A 113 4.77 5.15 -5.10
N ALA A 114 5.86 5.70 -5.67
CA ALA A 114 7.21 5.16 -5.49
C ALA A 114 7.70 5.40 -4.06
N ILE A 115 8.27 4.36 -3.45
CA ILE A 115 8.86 4.38 -2.11
C ILE A 115 10.34 4.02 -2.25
N GLU A 116 11.22 4.97 -2.04
CA GLU A 116 12.66 4.73 -2.05
C GLU A 116 13.09 3.99 -0.78
N ALA A 117 13.89 2.95 -0.95
CA ALA A 117 14.38 2.13 0.15
C ALA A 117 15.91 2.21 0.28
N ARG A 118 16.40 2.10 1.52
CA ARG A 118 17.84 2.02 1.82
C ARG A 118 18.35 0.59 1.73
N GLU A 119 17.94 -0.12 0.67
CA GLU A 119 18.26 -1.52 0.43
C GLU A 119 18.87 -1.70 -0.95
N LYS A 120 19.63 -2.79 -1.11
CA LYS A 120 20.05 -3.22 -2.44
C LYS A 120 18.92 -3.99 -3.09
N PRO A 121 18.68 -3.82 -4.41
CA PRO A 121 17.67 -4.58 -5.11
C PRO A 121 17.97 -6.07 -5.05
N CYS A 122 16.94 -6.89 -4.97
CA CYS A 122 17.05 -8.33 -5.03
C CYS A 122 17.77 -8.74 -6.32
N ARG A 123 18.77 -9.64 -6.20
CA ARG A 123 19.48 -10.15 -7.38
C ARG A 123 18.52 -10.93 -8.24
N ARG A 124 18.22 -10.41 -9.42
CA ARG A 124 17.47 -11.19 -10.44
C ARG A 124 18.35 -12.36 -10.90
N LYS A 125 17.78 -13.56 -10.96
CA LYS A 125 18.44 -14.70 -11.64
C LYS A 125 18.82 -14.24 -13.05
N LYS A 126 20.08 -14.42 -13.45
CA LYS A 126 20.51 -14.10 -14.82
C LYS A 126 19.56 -14.82 -15.78
N ARG A 127 18.94 -14.06 -16.68
CA ARG A 127 18.13 -14.66 -17.75
C ARG A 127 19.05 -15.58 -18.53
N THR A 128 18.73 -16.86 -18.62
CA THR A 128 19.37 -17.77 -19.54
C THR A 128 19.28 -17.16 -20.94
N CYS A 129 20.41 -17.13 -21.64
CA CYS A 129 20.50 -16.54 -22.96
C CYS A 129 19.40 -17.13 -23.85
N LYS A 130 18.45 -16.31 -24.28
CA LYS A 130 17.41 -16.80 -25.19
C LYS A 130 18.08 -17.19 -26.47
N MET A 131 17.92 -18.45 -26.90
CA MET A 131 18.36 -18.90 -28.23
C MET A 131 17.88 -17.89 -29.27
N LYS A 132 18.82 -17.48 -30.15
CA LYS A 132 18.49 -16.55 -31.25
C LYS A 132 17.35 -17.14 -32.06
N LYS A 133 16.24 -16.42 -32.18
CA LYS A 133 15.13 -16.87 -33.03
C LYS A 133 15.61 -17.00 -34.46
N LYS A 134 15.33 -18.13 -35.10
CA LYS A 134 15.58 -18.28 -36.53
C LYS A 134 14.88 -17.18 -37.31
N ARG A 135 15.61 -16.51 -38.19
CA ARG A 135 15.04 -15.50 -39.11
C ARG A 135 14.40 -16.26 -40.28
N GLY A 136 13.21 -15.85 -40.70
CA GLY A 136 12.49 -16.43 -41.83
C GLY A 136 10.99 -16.48 -41.62
N ARG A 137 10.25 -16.77 -42.72
CA ARG A 137 8.79 -16.92 -42.67
C ARG A 137 8.46 -18.24 -41.97
N LYS A 138 7.71 -18.19 -40.90
CA LYS A 138 7.28 -19.35 -40.13
C LYS A 138 6.26 -20.17 -40.92
N SER A 139 6.32 -21.48 -40.82
CA SER A 139 5.29 -22.36 -41.35
C SER A 139 3.94 -22.14 -40.66
N LYS A 140 2.86 -22.62 -41.28
CA LYS A 140 1.50 -22.54 -40.74
C LYS A 140 1.40 -23.25 -39.37
N ALA A 141 2.05 -24.42 -39.25
CA ALA A 141 2.12 -25.19 -38.00
C ALA A 141 2.89 -24.46 -36.90
N GLU A 142 4.05 -23.83 -37.23
CA GLU A 142 4.84 -23.06 -36.27
C GLU A 142 4.10 -21.80 -35.80
N LYS A 143 3.29 -21.18 -36.66
CA LYS A 143 2.44 -20.05 -36.29
C LYS A 143 1.35 -20.47 -35.30
N ALA A 144 0.66 -21.58 -35.57
CA ALA A 144 -0.38 -22.14 -34.70
C ALA A 144 0.21 -22.52 -33.33
N ALA A 145 1.36 -23.21 -33.29
CA ALA A 145 2.04 -23.54 -32.05
C ALA A 145 2.48 -22.29 -31.24
N LEU A 146 2.93 -21.23 -31.91
CA LEU A 146 3.28 -19.96 -31.26
C LEU A 146 2.06 -19.25 -30.73
N GLN A 147 0.94 -19.33 -31.44
CA GLN A 147 -0.31 -18.76 -31.01
C GLN A 147 -0.88 -19.47 -29.79
N ALA A 148 -0.95 -20.79 -29.80
CA ALA A 148 -1.35 -21.61 -28.67
C ALA A 148 -0.47 -21.34 -27.44
N LYS A 149 0.84 -21.23 -27.61
CA LYS A 149 1.76 -20.87 -26.52
C LYS A 149 1.52 -19.46 -25.98
N LYS A 150 1.20 -18.50 -26.83
CA LYS A 150 0.84 -17.15 -26.37
C LYS A 150 -0.48 -17.14 -25.60
N GLU A 151 -1.47 -17.89 -26.05
CA GLU A 151 -2.77 -18.02 -25.37
C GLU A 151 -2.58 -18.66 -23.99
N GLU A 152 -1.75 -19.69 -23.89
CA GLU A 152 -1.37 -20.31 -22.62
C GLU A 152 -0.63 -19.31 -21.70
N GLU A 153 0.35 -18.56 -22.25
CA GLU A 153 1.05 -17.50 -21.51
C GLU A 153 0.09 -16.40 -21.00
N ILE A 154 -0.98 -16.10 -21.76
CA ILE A 154 -2.01 -15.13 -21.35
C ILE A 154 -2.86 -15.69 -20.21
N ARG A 155 -3.32 -16.95 -20.33
CA ARG A 155 -4.13 -17.62 -19.30
C ARG A 155 -3.39 -17.80 -17.98
N THR A 156 -2.08 -17.98 -18.01
CA THR A 156 -1.23 -18.19 -16.83
C THR A 156 -0.69 -16.89 -16.24
N ARG A 157 -1.00 -15.74 -16.80
CA ARG A 157 -0.61 -14.45 -16.23
C ARG A 157 -1.29 -14.21 -14.89
N ARG A 158 -0.56 -13.57 -13.96
CA ARG A 158 -1.11 -13.20 -12.64
C ARG A 158 -2.48 -12.54 -12.75
N LEU A 159 -2.60 -11.51 -13.58
CA LEU A 159 -3.84 -10.75 -13.74
C LEU A 159 -5.02 -11.63 -14.20
N ALA A 160 -4.77 -12.62 -15.09
CA ALA A 160 -5.81 -13.54 -15.57
C ALA A 160 -6.27 -14.55 -14.50
N LEU A 161 -5.42 -14.85 -13.51
CA LEU A 161 -5.73 -15.78 -12.43
C LEU A 161 -6.38 -15.11 -11.23
N GLN A 162 -6.09 -13.83 -10.99
CA GLN A 162 -6.55 -13.08 -9.82
C GLN A 162 -8.06 -13.06 -9.61
N PRO A 163 -8.91 -12.96 -10.66
CA PRO A 163 -10.37 -12.98 -10.48
C PRO A 163 -10.93 -14.25 -9.84
N PHE A 164 -10.19 -15.36 -9.94
CA PHE A 164 -10.60 -16.69 -9.46
C PHE A 164 -9.94 -17.07 -8.14
N ARG A 165 -9.19 -16.15 -7.53
CA ARG A 165 -8.44 -16.35 -6.30
C ARG A 165 -9.01 -15.50 -5.16
N THR A 166 -8.85 -16.00 -3.95
CA THR A 166 -9.16 -15.25 -2.74
C THR A 166 -8.15 -14.12 -2.49
N LEU A 167 -8.51 -13.14 -1.69
CA LEU A 167 -7.61 -12.04 -1.31
C LEU A 167 -6.28 -12.54 -0.72
N PRO A 168 -6.23 -13.48 0.25
CA PRO A 168 -4.97 -13.99 0.78
C PRO A 168 -4.07 -14.65 -0.29
N GLU A 169 -4.65 -15.41 -1.22
CA GLU A 169 -3.90 -16.02 -2.34
C GLU A 169 -3.32 -14.97 -3.27
N ASN A 170 -4.08 -13.94 -3.59
CA ASN A 170 -3.64 -12.84 -4.42
C ASN A 170 -2.52 -12.04 -3.76
N LEU A 171 -2.62 -11.75 -2.46
CA LEU A 171 -1.57 -11.06 -1.70
C LEU A 171 -0.28 -11.88 -1.61
N ALA A 172 -0.39 -13.20 -1.39
CA ALA A 172 0.76 -14.11 -1.30
C ALA A 172 1.54 -14.21 -2.64
N ASP A 173 0.85 -14.05 -3.78
CA ASP A 173 1.47 -14.10 -5.12
C ASP A 173 2.19 -12.78 -5.50
N LEU A 174 1.95 -11.68 -4.79
CA LEU A 174 2.59 -10.40 -5.09
C LEU A 174 4.06 -10.40 -4.68
N PRO A 175 4.98 -9.92 -5.55
CA PRO A 175 6.39 -9.76 -5.19
C PRO A 175 6.59 -8.72 -4.09
N GLN A 176 7.34 -9.08 -3.06
CA GLN A 176 7.61 -8.26 -1.87
C GLN A 176 9.08 -7.85 -1.71
N GLY A 177 9.97 -8.25 -2.62
CA GLY A 177 11.39 -7.91 -2.56
C GLY A 177 11.67 -6.48 -3.01
N CYS A 178 12.67 -5.82 -2.40
CA CYS A 178 13.16 -4.54 -2.92
C CYS A 178 13.66 -4.71 -4.36
N ASP A 179 13.26 -3.85 -5.30
CA ASP A 179 13.67 -3.94 -6.70
C ASP A 179 13.91 -2.53 -7.30
N LYS A 180 14.48 -2.50 -8.50
CA LYS A 180 14.68 -1.27 -9.28
C LYS A 180 13.54 -1.08 -10.26
N CYS A 181 12.98 0.11 -10.30
CA CYS A 181 11.99 0.51 -11.29
C CYS A 181 12.29 1.92 -11.82
N GLY A 182 11.69 2.27 -12.96
CA GLY A 182 11.76 3.60 -13.54
C GLY A 182 10.40 4.04 -14.05
N LYS A 183 10.08 5.31 -13.87
CA LYS A 183 8.88 5.97 -14.39
C LYS A 183 9.31 7.13 -15.29
N LYS A 184 8.66 7.28 -16.44
CA LYS A 184 8.85 8.46 -17.28
C LYS A 184 8.19 9.67 -16.63
N ASN A 185 8.93 10.75 -16.51
CA ASN A 185 8.40 12.04 -16.05
C ASN A 185 7.72 12.80 -17.20
N SER A 186 7.12 13.94 -16.91
CA SER A 186 6.43 14.81 -17.88
C SER A 186 7.37 15.35 -18.99
N LYS A 187 8.68 15.39 -18.73
CA LYS A 187 9.70 15.82 -19.70
C LYS A 187 10.18 14.69 -20.61
N GLY A 188 9.73 13.44 -20.38
CA GLY A 188 10.11 12.26 -21.15
C GLY A 188 11.34 11.53 -20.63
N ASP A 189 12.02 12.06 -19.60
CA ASP A 189 13.14 11.40 -18.93
C ASP A 189 12.65 10.27 -18.03
N THR A 190 13.54 9.34 -17.72
CA THR A 190 13.19 8.22 -16.84
C THR A 190 13.81 8.40 -15.47
N ASP A 191 12.97 8.66 -14.48
CA ASP A 191 13.37 8.69 -13.07
C ASP A 191 13.44 7.27 -12.53
N TRP A 192 14.61 6.90 -12.01
CA TRP A 192 14.86 5.56 -11.49
C TRP A 192 14.94 5.57 -9.98
N TRP A 193 14.29 4.60 -9.36
CA TRP A 193 14.43 4.37 -7.92
C TRP A 193 14.66 2.89 -7.59
N ILE A 194 15.15 2.63 -6.39
CA ILE A 194 15.30 1.31 -5.79
C ILE A 194 14.42 1.26 -4.56
N GLY A 195 13.50 0.30 -4.49
CA GLY A 195 12.60 0.20 -3.35
C GLY A 195 11.34 -0.57 -3.65
N TYR A 196 10.24 0.05 -3.31
CA TYR A 196 8.89 -0.50 -3.31
C TYR A 196 7.92 0.43 -4.03
N LYS A 197 6.67 -0.03 -4.20
CA LYS A 197 5.51 0.78 -4.51
C LYS A 197 4.45 0.59 -3.44
N LEU A 198 3.88 1.68 -2.96
CA LEU A 198 2.71 1.68 -2.13
C LEU A 198 1.50 1.99 -3.02
N HIS A 199 0.54 1.08 -3.02
CA HIS A 199 -0.71 1.21 -3.77
C HIS A 199 -1.82 1.56 -2.80
N PHE A 200 -2.62 2.55 -3.14
CA PHE A 200 -3.74 3.03 -2.36
C PHE A 200 -5.07 2.83 -3.07
N ASP A 201 -6.11 2.62 -2.27
CA ASP A 201 -7.50 2.87 -2.60
C ASP A 201 -8.04 3.92 -1.63
N VAL A 202 -8.51 5.05 -2.15
CA VAL A 202 -8.84 6.25 -1.36
C VAL A 202 -10.25 6.69 -1.70
N SER A 203 -11.06 7.00 -0.67
CA SER A 203 -12.41 7.52 -0.85
C SER A 203 -12.40 8.94 -1.42
N ASP A 204 -13.56 9.41 -1.88
CA ASP A 204 -13.81 10.80 -2.26
C ASP A 204 -13.54 11.81 -1.12
N GLY A 205 -13.76 11.40 0.14
CA GLY A 205 -13.35 12.17 1.33
C GLY A 205 -11.83 12.15 1.62
N GLY A 206 -11.02 11.52 0.78
CA GLY A 206 -9.56 11.44 0.99
C GLY A 206 -9.12 10.41 2.03
N ILE A 207 -10.03 9.55 2.50
CA ILE A 207 -9.75 8.52 3.50
C ILE A 207 -9.09 7.32 2.81
N PRO A 208 -7.85 6.91 3.17
CA PRO A 208 -7.27 5.66 2.70
C PRO A 208 -8.10 4.45 3.17
N LEU A 209 -8.73 3.73 2.25
CA LEU A 209 -9.56 2.56 2.53
C LEU A 209 -8.71 1.29 2.61
N SER A 210 -7.77 1.18 1.69
CA SER A 210 -6.85 0.03 1.58
C SER A 210 -5.48 0.45 1.11
N ALA A 211 -4.45 -0.31 1.52
CA ALA A 211 -3.09 -0.07 1.11
C ALA A 211 -2.32 -1.39 0.96
N ILE A 212 -1.57 -1.54 -0.13
CA ILE A 212 -0.73 -2.71 -0.41
C ILE A 212 0.67 -2.25 -0.79
N LEU A 213 1.70 -2.84 -0.17
CA LEU A 213 3.10 -2.60 -0.52
C LEU A 213 3.64 -3.73 -1.38
N THR A 214 4.26 -3.39 -2.52
CA THR A 214 4.87 -4.36 -3.43
C THR A 214 6.29 -3.98 -3.83
N SER A 215 7.00 -4.90 -4.50
CA SER A 215 8.26 -4.56 -5.19
C SER A 215 8.04 -3.42 -6.17
N ALA A 216 9.01 -2.52 -6.31
CA ALA A 216 8.94 -1.39 -7.24
C ALA A 216 8.65 -1.80 -8.69
N SER A 217 9.08 -2.99 -9.12
CA SER A 217 8.92 -3.50 -10.49
C SER A 217 7.54 -4.08 -10.81
N VAL A 218 6.63 -4.18 -9.84
CA VAL A 218 5.26 -4.68 -10.05
C VAL A 218 4.47 -3.63 -10.83
N HIS A 219 3.78 -4.05 -11.89
CA HIS A 219 2.90 -3.17 -12.65
C HIS A 219 1.61 -2.94 -11.88
N ASP A 220 1.10 -1.73 -11.90
CA ASP A 220 -0.02 -1.29 -11.06
C ASP A 220 -1.30 -2.12 -11.30
N SER A 221 -1.58 -2.52 -12.55
CA SER A 221 -2.68 -3.42 -12.88
C SER A 221 -2.67 -4.77 -12.14
N GLN A 222 -1.49 -5.26 -11.73
CA GLN A 222 -1.37 -6.53 -11.01
C GLN A 222 -1.77 -6.43 -9.53
N VAL A 223 -2.00 -5.22 -9.04
CA VAL A 223 -2.39 -4.95 -7.65
C VAL A 223 -3.83 -4.46 -7.56
N ALA A 224 -4.43 -4.10 -8.69
CA ALA A 224 -5.80 -3.56 -8.73
C ALA A 224 -6.83 -4.51 -8.10
N ILE A 225 -6.83 -5.79 -8.54
CA ILE A 225 -7.81 -6.77 -8.09
C ILE A 225 -7.68 -7.05 -6.58
N PRO A 226 -6.51 -7.41 -6.02
CA PRO A 226 -6.40 -7.59 -4.58
C PRO A 226 -6.70 -6.31 -3.78
N LEU A 227 -6.42 -5.12 -4.33
CA LEU A 227 -6.77 -3.86 -3.68
C LEU A 227 -8.29 -3.65 -3.64
N MET A 228 -9.01 -3.92 -4.74
CA MET A 228 -10.47 -3.89 -4.79
C MET A 228 -11.12 -4.90 -3.84
N GLN A 229 -10.62 -6.14 -3.82
CA GLN A 229 -11.08 -7.18 -2.89
C GLN A 229 -10.93 -6.72 -1.44
N MET A 230 -9.76 -6.18 -1.08
CA MET A 230 -9.49 -5.67 0.26
C MET A 230 -10.42 -4.50 0.63
N THR A 231 -10.72 -3.60 -0.30
CA THR A 231 -11.65 -2.49 -0.07
C THR A 231 -13.08 -2.97 0.09
N ALA A 232 -13.52 -3.91 -0.75
CA ALA A 232 -14.89 -4.46 -0.71
C ALA A 232 -15.18 -5.27 0.56
N GLU A 233 -14.15 -5.88 1.20
CA GLU A 233 -14.30 -6.53 2.51
C GLU A 233 -14.53 -5.53 3.65
N ARG A 234 -14.20 -4.24 3.45
CA ARG A 234 -14.25 -3.20 4.48
C ARG A 234 -15.43 -2.25 4.35
N VAL A 235 -15.72 -1.82 3.12
CA VAL A 235 -16.69 -0.76 2.83
C VAL A 235 -17.48 -1.05 1.56
N LYS A 236 -18.64 -0.41 1.41
CA LYS A 236 -19.45 -0.45 0.18
C LYS A 236 -18.99 0.66 -0.76
N VAL A 237 -18.65 0.30 -2.00
CA VAL A 237 -18.17 1.23 -3.03
C VAL A 237 -19.13 1.24 -4.21
N LEU A 238 -19.35 2.41 -4.83
CA LEU A 238 -20.17 2.52 -6.03
C LEU A 238 -19.33 2.62 -7.31
N TYR A 239 -18.30 3.48 -7.34
CA TYR A 239 -17.46 3.70 -8.51
C TYR A 239 -15.98 3.41 -8.20
N ASP A 240 -15.34 2.60 -9.04
CA ASP A 240 -13.90 2.37 -9.03
C ASP A 240 -13.21 3.29 -10.03
N LEU A 241 -12.38 4.22 -9.56
CA LEU A 241 -11.62 5.15 -10.41
C LEU A 241 -10.17 4.74 -10.51
N ALA A 242 -9.64 4.64 -11.74
CA ALA A 242 -8.23 4.32 -11.95
C ALA A 242 -7.69 4.91 -13.26
N ASP A 243 -6.37 5.08 -13.37
CA ASP A 243 -5.72 5.58 -14.58
C ASP A 243 -5.59 4.50 -15.67
N ALA A 244 -5.08 4.90 -16.82
CA ALA A 244 -4.89 4.03 -17.98
C ALA A 244 -3.92 2.84 -17.76
N ALA A 245 -3.12 2.83 -16.67
CA ALA A 245 -2.30 1.69 -16.31
C ALA A 245 -3.13 0.50 -15.81
N TYR A 246 -4.35 0.77 -15.35
CA TYR A 246 -5.32 -0.21 -14.86
C TYR A 246 -6.32 -0.66 -15.94
N ASP A 247 -6.23 -0.18 -17.18
CA ASP A 247 -7.14 -0.54 -18.26
C ASP A 247 -6.91 -1.99 -18.74
N ALA A 248 -7.58 -2.92 -18.06
CA ALA A 248 -7.57 -4.34 -18.38
C ALA A 248 -8.97 -4.95 -18.18
N PRO A 249 -9.39 -5.87 -19.07
CA PRO A 249 -10.72 -6.47 -19.00
C PRO A 249 -10.95 -7.22 -17.68
N GLU A 250 -9.93 -7.88 -17.14
CA GLU A 250 -10.03 -8.62 -15.88
C GLU A 250 -10.33 -7.70 -14.69
N ILE A 251 -9.77 -6.47 -14.69
CA ILE A 251 -10.02 -5.48 -13.64
C ILE A 251 -11.46 -4.98 -13.70
N LYS A 252 -11.95 -4.65 -14.91
CA LYS A 252 -13.34 -4.22 -15.12
C LYS A 252 -14.33 -5.31 -14.70
N MET A 253 -14.07 -6.55 -15.11
CA MET A 253 -14.89 -7.70 -14.74
C MET A 253 -14.98 -7.87 -13.21
N VAL A 254 -13.86 -7.78 -12.48
CA VAL A 254 -13.88 -7.93 -11.02
C VAL A 254 -14.58 -6.76 -10.35
N SER A 255 -14.39 -5.52 -10.82
CA SER A 255 -15.15 -4.36 -10.33
C SER A 255 -16.66 -4.57 -10.45
N GLU A 256 -17.11 -5.02 -11.62
CA GLU A 256 -18.53 -5.34 -11.88
C GLU A 256 -19.03 -6.52 -11.02
N MET A 257 -18.22 -7.57 -10.82
CA MET A 257 -18.53 -8.70 -9.93
C MET A 257 -18.71 -8.28 -8.46
N LEU A 258 -17.98 -7.26 -8.02
CA LEU A 258 -18.10 -6.66 -6.68
C LEU A 258 -19.31 -5.70 -6.57
N GLY A 259 -20.03 -5.47 -7.67
CA GLY A 259 -21.17 -4.54 -7.74
C GLY A 259 -20.76 -3.08 -7.93
N HIS A 260 -19.51 -2.83 -8.31
CA HIS A 260 -19.00 -1.49 -8.57
C HIS A 260 -19.08 -1.14 -10.06
N VAL A 261 -19.03 0.15 -10.38
CA VAL A 261 -18.97 0.66 -11.75
C VAL A 261 -17.53 1.12 -12.05
N PRO A 262 -16.78 0.43 -12.94
CA PRO A 262 -15.42 0.81 -13.25
C PRO A 262 -15.37 2.05 -14.17
N ILE A 263 -14.67 3.10 -13.72
CA ILE A 263 -14.35 4.29 -14.50
C ILE A 263 -12.84 4.37 -14.63
N ILE A 264 -12.32 3.74 -15.67
CA ILE A 264 -10.89 3.61 -15.92
C ILE A 264 -10.54 4.36 -17.21
N ASP A 265 -9.53 5.25 -17.15
CA ASP A 265 -9.07 5.98 -18.33
C ASP A 265 -8.61 4.99 -19.42
N PRO A 266 -9.15 5.08 -20.65
CA PRO A 266 -8.81 4.14 -21.71
C PRO A 266 -7.34 4.26 -22.12
N ASN A 267 -6.67 3.13 -22.32
CA ASN A 267 -5.28 3.12 -22.74
C ASN A 267 -5.14 3.44 -24.24
N LYS A 268 -4.70 4.63 -24.57
CA LYS A 268 -4.53 5.16 -25.95
C LYS A 268 -3.59 4.31 -26.83
N ARG A 269 -2.80 3.41 -26.26
CA ARG A 269 -1.86 2.55 -27.03
C ARG A 269 -2.51 1.31 -27.63
N ARG A 270 -3.79 1.03 -27.35
CA ARG A 270 -4.46 -0.23 -27.72
C ARG A 270 -5.56 -0.11 -28.77
N GLY A 271 -5.52 0.86 -29.65
CA GLY A 271 -6.50 0.97 -30.73
C GLY A 271 -7.07 2.37 -30.90
N GLU A 272 -8.35 2.47 -31.29
CA GLU A 272 -9.04 3.74 -31.44
C GLU A 272 -9.08 4.52 -30.11
N GLU A 273 -8.93 5.83 -30.20
CA GLU A 273 -9.00 6.72 -29.04
C GLU A 273 -10.43 6.70 -28.52
N LYS A 274 -10.63 5.99 -27.41
CA LYS A 274 -11.91 5.96 -26.69
C LYS A 274 -11.86 7.03 -25.61
N GLU A 275 -12.84 7.89 -25.62
CA GLU A 275 -13.04 8.87 -24.55
C GLU A 275 -14.04 8.31 -23.53
N LEU A 276 -13.92 8.76 -22.28
CA LEU A 276 -14.90 8.50 -21.25
C LEU A 276 -16.19 9.27 -21.60
N GLU A 277 -17.33 8.67 -21.32
CA GLU A 277 -18.61 9.38 -21.39
C GLU A 277 -18.59 10.65 -20.52
N PRO A 278 -19.27 11.73 -20.91
CA PRO A 278 -19.24 13.00 -20.18
C PRO A 278 -19.53 12.87 -18.68
N ALA A 279 -20.49 12.05 -18.30
CA ALA A 279 -20.83 11.79 -16.89
C ALA A 279 -19.71 11.06 -16.14
N SER A 280 -19.05 10.11 -16.79
CA SER A 280 -17.88 9.38 -16.25
C SER A 280 -16.67 10.28 -16.15
N GLN A 281 -16.48 11.21 -17.10
CA GLN A 281 -15.40 12.18 -17.08
C GLN A 281 -15.49 13.12 -15.87
N VAL A 282 -16.69 13.61 -15.54
CA VAL A 282 -16.92 14.43 -14.35
C VAL A 282 -16.53 13.66 -13.07
N ARG A 283 -16.97 12.39 -12.95
CA ARG A 283 -16.61 11.53 -11.81
C ARG A 283 -15.12 11.24 -11.73
N TYR A 284 -14.48 11.04 -12.88
CA TYR A 284 -13.04 10.76 -12.97
C TYR A 284 -12.17 11.87 -12.35
N HIS A 285 -12.60 13.12 -12.33
CA HIS A 285 -11.87 14.21 -11.69
C HIS A 285 -11.71 14.05 -10.18
N VAL A 286 -12.58 13.28 -9.52
CA VAL A 286 -12.46 12.95 -8.08
C VAL A 286 -11.18 12.17 -7.80
N ARG A 287 -10.61 11.49 -8.80
CA ARG A 287 -9.34 10.75 -8.70
C ARG A 287 -8.18 11.61 -8.17
N SER A 288 -8.24 12.93 -8.30
CA SER A 288 -7.24 13.82 -7.71
C SER A 288 -7.08 13.63 -6.18
N GLY A 289 -8.07 13.02 -5.50
CA GLY A 289 -8.02 12.70 -4.08
C GLY A 289 -6.89 11.71 -3.72
N VAL A 290 -6.70 10.65 -4.52
CA VAL A 290 -5.62 9.69 -4.27
C VAL A 290 -4.23 10.28 -4.55
N GLU A 291 -4.12 11.20 -5.50
CA GLU A 291 -2.86 11.92 -5.77
C GLU A 291 -2.47 12.81 -4.59
N ARG A 292 -3.47 13.49 -3.97
CA ARG A 292 -3.26 14.25 -2.73
C ARG A 292 -2.83 13.35 -1.58
N ALA A 293 -3.49 12.21 -1.38
CA ALA A 293 -3.10 11.24 -0.35
C ALA A 293 -1.65 10.73 -0.56
N ASN A 294 -1.25 10.45 -1.80
CA ASN A 294 0.13 10.10 -2.16
C ASN A 294 1.13 11.20 -1.82
N SER A 295 0.80 12.46 -2.09
CA SER A 295 1.65 13.62 -1.76
C SER A 295 1.75 13.82 -0.24
N GLU A 296 0.62 13.78 0.48
CA GLU A 296 0.61 13.91 1.94
C GLU A 296 1.44 12.81 2.61
N MET A 297 1.35 11.57 2.13
CA MET A 297 2.18 10.47 2.63
C MET A 297 3.68 10.75 2.48
N LYS A 298 4.09 11.33 1.35
CA LYS A 298 5.50 11.68 1.09
C LYS A 298 5.96 12.87 1.91
N ASP A 299 5.17 13.91 1.95
CA ASP A 299 5.57 15.20 2.53
C ASP A 299 5.44 15.22 4.05
N ASN A 300 4.39 14.58 4.60
CA ASN A 300 4.03 14.70 5.99
C ASN A 300 4.18 13.40 6.80
N TYR A 301 4.05 12.21 6.18
CA TYR A 301 3.94 10.95 6.93
C TYR A 301 5.08 9.97 6.66
N GLY A 302 6.24 10.47 6.24
CA GLY A 302 7.51 9.76 6.22
C GLY A 302 7.74 8.81 5.05
N ALA A 303 6.91 8.81 4.00
CA ALA A 303 7.12 7.95 2.84
C ALA A 303 8.36 8.34 2.00
N ASN A 304 8.84 9.59 2.08
CA ASN A 304 10.11 10.04 1.51
C ASN A 304 11.34 9.67 2.36
N HIS A 305 11.15 9.24 3.60
CA HIS A 305 12.25 9.04 4.56
C HIS A 305 12.28 7.64 5.15
N VAL A 306 12.09 6.62 4.31
CA VAL A 306 12.12 5.23 4.76
C VAL A 306 13.55 4.81 5.13
N ARG A 307 13.79 4.63 6.43
CA ARG A 307 15.12 4.25 6.97
C ARG A 307 15.21 2.80 7.40
N VAL A 308 14.07 2.12 7.52
CA VAL A 308 13.98 0.70 7.86
C VAL A 308 14.23 -0.17 6.64
N LYS A 309 14.59 -1.44 6.85
CA LYS A 309 14.90 -2.41 5.80
C LYS A 309 14.03 -3.64 5.93
N GLY A 310 13.68 -4.24 4.80
CA GLY A 310 12.83 -5.42 4.68
C GLY A 310 11.35 -5.06 4.57
N HIS A 311 10.65 -5.76 3.67
CA HIS A 311 9.26 -5.49 3.29
C HIS A 311 8.34 -5.25 4.50
N LEU A 312 8.31 -6.16 5.48
CA LEU A 312 7.43 -6.04 6.66
C LEU A 312 7.70 -4.77 7.49
N LYS A 313 8.98 -4.38 7.65
CA LYS A 313 9.32 -3.16 8.39
C LYS A 313 9.00 -1.90 7.60
N VAL A 314 9.19 -1.93 6.27
CA VAL A 314 8.81 -0.83 5.39
C VAL A 314 7.28 -0.68 5.40
N LEU A 315 6.53 -1.78 5.25
CA LEU A 315 5.08 -1.78 5.37
C LEU A 315 4.62 -1.22 6.72
N CYS A 316 5.16 -1.72 7.83
CA CYS A 316 4.85 -1.22 9.16
C CYS A 316 5.09 0.30 9.29
N HIS A 317 6.22 0.80 8.78
CA HIS A 317 6.54 2.22 8.80
C HIS A 317 5.51 3.05 8.01
N LEU A 318 5.17 2.62 6.80
CA LEU A 318 4.20 3.30 5.95
C LEU A 318 2.79 3.22 6.53
N MET A 319 2.39 2.06 7.04
CA MET A 319 1.05 1.87 7.62
C MET A 319 0.82 2.68 8.89
N VAL A 320 1.87 3.00 9.67
CA VAL A 320 1.75 3.99 10.76
C VAL A 320 1.43 5.37 10.21
N GLY A 321 2.06 5.78 9.10
CA GLY A 321 1.71 7.04 8.40
C GLY A 321 0.31 7.03 7.81
N VAL A 322 -0.09 5.92 7.17
CA VAL A 322 -1.45 5.72 6.64
C VAL A 322 -2.49 5.85 7.74
N LEU A 323 -2.25 5.24 8.92
CA LEU A 323 -3.14 5.37 10.07
C LEU A 323 -3.35 6.83 10.49
N VAL A 324 -2.27 7.58 10.57
CA VAL A 324 -2.35 9.01 10.94
C VAL A 324 -3.15 9.79 9.90
N LEU A 325 -2.87 9.58 8.61
CA LEU A 325 -3.62 10.18 7.51
C LEU A 325 -5.11 9.80 7.57
N THR A 326 -5.41 8.52 7.75
CA THR A 326 -6.80 8.01 7.83
C THR A 326 -7.57 8.66 8.96
N VAL A 327 -7.00 8.69 10.16
CA VAL A 327 -7.64 9.34 11.33
C VAL A 327 -7.87 10.82 11.08
N LYS A 328 -6.90 11.53 10.51
CA LYS A 328 -7.03 12.95 10.16
C LYS A 328 -8.17 13.18 9.15
N GLN A 329 -8.24 12.38 8.10
CA GLN A 329 -9.29 12.51 7.08
C GLN A 329 -10.68 12.13 7.61
N ILE A 330 -10.79 11.14 8.49
CA ILE A 330 -12.03 10.81 9.18
C ILE A 330 -12.52 12.01 10.00
N PHE A 331 -11.64 12.63 10.79
CA PHE A 331 -12.02 13.84 11.51
C PHE A 331 -12.45 14.99 10.59
N ASN A 332 -11.77 15.21 9.49
CA ASN A 332 -12.12 16.26 8.54
C ASN A 332 -13.45 15.97 7.82
N TYR A 333 -13.80 14.71 7.62
CA TYR A 333 -14.99 14.31 6.88
C TYR A 333 -16.26 14.34 7.76
N PHE A 334 -16.13 14.02 9.05
CA PHE A 334 -17.26 13.96 10.00
C PHE A 334 -17.34 15.17 10.94
N ALA A 335 -16.41 16.13 10.86
CA ALA A 335 -16.45 17.40 11.61
C ALA A 335 -17.29 18.45 10.89
#